data_9f08ee802750f75b3e087055449a4d7a
#
_entry.id   9f08ee802750f75b3e087055449a4d7a
#
_cell.length_a   1.000
_cell.length_b   1.000
_cell.length_c   1.000
_cell.angle_alpha   90.00
_cell.angle_beta   90.00
_cell.angle_gamma   90.00
#
_symmetry.space_group_name_H-M   'P 1'
#
loop_
_entity.id
_entity.type
_entity.pdbx_description
1 polymer ?
#
loop_
_entity_poly.entity_id
_entity_poly.type
_entity_poly.pdbx_seq_one_letter_code
_entity_poly.pdbx_strand_id
1 'polypeptide(L)'
;MKPDNTFKPTEISPGAVVPVRRCCSEFIGVVRAEGAYHLVAVRWIAAGARLFRIEGEKTRQPTRYSVQIGEHLHIDLRNGYSSEEILDRYYWRFMNHSCEPNTLVHGQEVIASQDIEPWANVTFNYNTTEYDMAEPFGCHCGSPDCLGTIKGFKHLTAEERERLRESLSPHLRRLLRPCAELELA
;
A
#
# COMPACT_ATOMS: atom_id res chain seq x y z
N MET A 1 7.31 -10.54 -13.85
CA MET A 1 5.87 -10.75 -13.66
C MET A 1 5.60 -10.56 -12.19
N LYS A 2 4.84 -9.51 -11.78
CA LYS A 2 4.26 -9.51 -10.43
C LYS A 2 3.33 -10.71 -10.39
N PRO A 3 3.39 -11.58 -9.39
CA PRO A 3 2.36 -12.59 -9.24
C PRO A 3 1.03 -11.88 -9.12
N ASP A 4 0.02 -12.45 -9.74
CA ASP A 4 -1.37 -12.03 -9.64
C ASP A 4 -1.76 -12.02 -8.16
N ASN A 5 -2.10 -10.86 -7.63
CA ASN A 5 -2.16 -10.62 -6.19
C ASN A 5 -3.58 -10.76 -5.65
N THR A 6 -4.35 -11.66 -6.25
CA THR A 6 -5.71 -12.00 -5.84
C THR A 6 -5.75 -13.04 -4.72
N PHE A 7 -5.05 -12.78 -3.62
CA PHE A 7 -5.35 -13.53 -2.41
C PHE A 7 -6.71 -13.06 -1.88
N LYS A 8 -7.73 -13.89 -2.02
CA LYS A 8 -9.03 -13.68 -1.37
C LYS A 8 -8.95 -14.27 0.03
N PRO A 9 -9.12 -13.47 1.11
CA PRO A 9 -9.12 -13.98 2.49
C PRO A 9 -10.11 -15.10 2.75
N THR A 10 -11.14 -15.22 1.90
CA THR A 10 -12.20 -16.25 1.97
C THR A 10 -11.74 -17.65 1.60
N GLU A 11 -10.52 -17.84 1.10
CA GLU A 11 -10.00 -19.17 0.71
C GLU A 11 -9.11 -19.81 1.78
N ILE A 12 -8.83 -19.12 2.89
CA ILE A 12 -8.26 -19.78 4.07
C ILE A 12 -9.42 -20.51 4.77
N SER A 13 -9.48 -21.81 4.59
CA SER A 13 -10.43 -22.64 5.36
C SER A 13 -10.25 -22.35 6.84
N PRO A 14 -11.34 -22.15 7.62
CA PRO A 14 -11.25 -22.00 9.06
C PRO A 14 -10.44 -23.17 9.66
N GLY A 15 -9.30 -22.89 10.25
CA GLY A 15 -8.39 -23.90 10.79
C GLY A 15 -7.17 -24.25 9.93
N ALA A 16 -7.02 -23.71 8.71
CA ALA A 16 -5.78 -23.82 7.96
C ALA A 16 -4.68 -23.00 8.67
N VAL A 17 -3.63 -23.66 9.13
CA VAL A 17 -2.44 -22.99 9.66
C VAL A 17 -1.69 -22.39 8.46
N VAL A 18 -2.00 -21.13 8.16
CA VAL A 18 -1.17 -20.36 7.23
C VAL A 18 0.15 -20.11 7.95
N PRO A 19 1.31 -20.56 7.42
CA PRO A 19 2.57 -20.32 8.08
C PRO A 19 2.85 -18.81 8.11
N VAL A 20 2.53 -18.17 9.24
CA VAL A 20 2.98 -16.82 9.53
C VAL A 20 4.49 -16.91 9.65
N ARG A 21 5.20 -16.40 8.66
CA ARG A 21 6.67 -16.48 8.71
C ARG A 21 7.24 -15.60 9.81
N ARG A 22 6.53 -14.48 10.14
CA ARG A 22 6.95 -13.60 11.25
C ARG A 22 5.83 -12.66 11.70
N CYS A 23 5.74 -12.46 13.01
CA CYS A 23 5.06 -11.30 13.58
C CYS A 23 6.05 -10.13 13.58
N CYS A 24 5.88 -9.20 12.65
CA CYS A 24 6.74 -8.02 12.51
C CYS A 24 6.42 -6.97 13.59
N SER A 25 5.22 -7.03 14.16
CA SER A 25 4.74 -6.18 15.24
C SER A 25 3.62 -6.91 16.00
N GLU A 26 3.09 -6.28 17.04
CA GLU A 26 1.96 -6.82 17.78
C GLU A 26 0.71 -7.06 16.92
N PHE A 27 0.54 -6.28 15.85
CA PHE A 27 -0.65 -6.26 14.99
C PHE A 27 -0.44 -6.85 13.60
N ILE A 28 0.81 -6.92 13.13
CA ILE A 28 1.13 -7.19 11.73
C ILE A 28 2.02 -8.42 11.62
N GLY A 29 1.71 -9.27 10.64
CA GLY A 29 2.54 -10.40 10.26
C GLY A 29 2.74 -10.47 8.74
N VAL A 30 3.74 -11.22 8.31
CA VAL A 30 3.97 -11.54 6.90
C VAL A 30 3.69 -13.00 6.67
N VAL A 31 2.80 -13.31 5.73
CA VAL A 31 2.49 -14.67 5.29
C VAL A 31 2.98 -14.89 3.87
N ARG A 32 3.26 -16.13 3.54
CA ARG A 32 3.53 -16.53 2.16
C ARG A 32 2.40 -17.43 1.68
N ALA A 33 1.64 -16.96 0.69
CA ALA A 33 0.57 -17.71 0.08
C ALA A 33 0.74 -17.64 -1.45
N GLU A 34 0.44 -18.72 -2.16
CA GLU A 34 0.49 -18.81 -3.63
C GLU A 34 1.79 -18.32 -4.27
N GLY A 35 2.90 -18.48 -3.55
CA GLY A 35 4.23 -18.05 -4.00
C GLY A 35 4.55 -16.56 -3.77
N ALA A 36 3.62 -15.77 -3.25
CA ALA A 36 3.78 -14.36 -2.94
C ALA A 36 3.79 -14.08 -1.43
N TYR A 37 4.38 -12.94 -1.03
CA TYR A 37 4.30 -12.44 0.33
C TYR A 37 3.15 -11.45 0.47
N HIS A 38 2.45 -11.54 1.60
CA HIS A 38 1.35 -10.68 1.96
C HIS A 38 1.54 -10.14 3.37
N LEU A 39 1.23 -8.87 3.56
CA LEU A 39 1.14 -8.27 4.89
C LEU A 39 -0.28 -8.51 5.42
N VAL A 40 -0.40 -9.07 6.61
CA VAL A 40 -1.69 -9.40 7.22
C VAL A 40 -1.80 -8.84 8.64
N ALA A 41 -3.02 -8.54 9.07
CA ALA A 41 -3.31 -8.29 10.47
C ALA A 41 -3.28 -9.62 11.23
N VAL A 42 -2.56 -9.71 12.35
CA VAL A 42 -2.56 -10.90 13.22
C VAL A 42 -3.54 -10.77 14.39
N ARG A 43 -4.08 -9.58 14.59
CA ARG A 43 -5.11 -9.23 15.57
C ARG A 43 -6.06 -8.24 14.96
N TRP A 44 -7.21 -8.03 15.59
CA TRP A 44 -8.10 -6.93 15.28
C TRP A 44 -7.38 -5.58 15.35
N ILE A 45 -7.59 -4.74 14.35
CA ILE A 45 -7.07 -3.38 14.28
C ILE A 45 -8.26 -2.42 14.08
N ALA A 46 -8.43 -1.49 15.01
CA ALA A 46 -9.49 -0.50 14.91
C ALA A 46 -9.20 0.56 13.83
N ALA A 47 -10.24 1.08 13.20
CA ALA A 47 -10.15 2.24 12.32
C ALA A 47 -9.43 3.40 13.01
N GLY A 48 -8.57 4.12 12.28
CA GLY A 48 -7.76 5.22 12.79
C GLY A 48 -6.48 4.77 13.51
N ALA A 49 -6.27 3.48 13.77
CA ALA A 49 -5.04 3.00 14.39
C ALA A 49 -3.84 3.20 13.45
N ARG A 50 -2.74 3.71 14.01
CA ARG A 50 -1.45 3.76 13.33
C ARG A 50 -0.81 2.38 13.41
N LEU A 51 -0.51 1.79 12.24
CA LEU A 51 0.07 0.46 12.16
C LEU A 51 1.60 0.51 12.28
N PHE A 52 2.22 1.27 11.39
CA PHE A 52 3.69 1.41 11.32
C PHE A 52 4.07 2.62 10.46
N ARG A 53 5.38 2.87 10.45
CA ARG A 53 6.00 3.87 9.60
C ARG A 53 6.77 3.16 8.48
N ILE A 54 6.64 3.65 7.24
CA ILE A 54 7.46 3.21 6.10
C ILE A 54 8.86 3.80 6.30
N GLU A 55 9.85 2.93 6.51
CA GLU A 55 11.25 3.28 6.74
C GLU A 55 12.13 2.76 5.60
N GLY A 56 13.22 3.44 5.35
CA GLY A 56 14.18 3.09 4.30
C GLY A 56 14.97 4.30 3.85
N GLU A 57 15.60 4.17 2.70
CA GLU A 57 16.42 5.22 2.12
C GLU A 57 15.58 6.12 1.21
N LYS A 58 15.84 7.42 1.30
CA LYS A 58 15.21 8.41 0.44
C LYS A 58 15.85 8.40 -0.94
N THR A 59 15.05 8.30 -1.99
CA THR A 59 15.48 8.32 -3.38
C THR A 59 14.58 9.20 -4.24
N ARG A 60 15.14 9.72 -5.33
CA ARG A 60 14.35 10.41 -6.38
C ARG A 60 14.04 9.51 -7.56
N GLN A 61 14.61 8.32 -7.60
CA GLN A 61 14.38 7.35 -8.66
C GLN A 61 13.37 6.31 -8.18
N PRO A 62 12.15 6.28 -8.73
CA PRO A 62 11.16 5.27 -8.37
C PRO A 62 11.60 3.90 -8.86
N THR A 63 11.31 2.90 -8.07
CA THR A 63 11.43 1.50 -8.44
C THR A 63 10.09 0.80 -8.27
N ARG A 64 10.02 -0.44 -8.70
CA ARG A 64 8.87 -1.30 -8.49
C ARG A 64 8.40 -1.40 -7.02
N TYR A 65 9.33 -1.22 -6.08
CA TYR A 65 9.09 -1.44 -4.66
C TYR A 65 9.08 -0.17 -3.82
N SER A 66 9.48 0.95 -4.42
CA SER A 66 9.49 2.22 -3.72
C SER A 66 8.08 2.72 -3.42
N VAL A 67 7.93 3.52 -2.37
CA VAL A 67 6.70 4.24 -2.04
C VAL A 67 6.98 5.73 -2.12
N GLN A 68 6.19 6.45 -2.90
CA GLN A 68 6.31 7.90 -3.03
C GLN A 68 5.74 8.59 -1.78
N ILE A 69 6.56 9.45 -1.18
CA ILE A 69 6.23 10.18 0.04
C ILE A 69 6.24 11.71 -0.15
N GLY A 70 6.57 12.17 -1.33
CA GLY A 70 6.65 13.59 -1.69
C GLY A 70 6.68 13.77 -3.20
N GLU A 71 6.69 14.99 -3.71
CA GLU A 71 6.61 15.32 -5.14
C GLU A 71 7.64 14.56 -6.00
N HIS A 72 8.90 14.50 -5.53
CA HIS A 72 9.98 13.78 -6.21
C HIS A 72 10.77 12.94 -5.21
N LEU A 73 10.10 12.42 -4.20
CA LEU A 73 10.75 11.73 -3.10
C LEU A 73 10.06 10.41 -2.81
N HIS A 74 10.83 9.34 -2.82
CA HIS A 74 10.39 7.99 -2.52
C HIS A 74 11.19 7.41 -1.35
N ILE A 75 10.64 6.42 -0.70
CA ILE A 75 11.36 5.51 0.20
C ILE A 75 11.55 4.20 -0.54
N ASP A 76 12.77 3.69 -0.51
CA ASP A 76 13.12 2.37 -1.02
C ASP A 76 14.21 1.72 -0.16
N LEU A 77 14.54 0.49 -0.49
CA LEU A 77 15.68 -0.22 0.08
C LEU A 77 16.74 -0.38 -0.99
N ARG A 78 17.97 0.07 -0.71
CA ARG A 78 19.12 -0.23 -1.56
C ARG A 78 19.47 -1.72 -1.52
N ASN A 79 20.28 -2.15 -2.46
CA ASN A 79 20.84 -3.49 -2.46
C ASN A 79 21.68 -3.73 -1.20
N GLY A 80 21.62 -4.94 -0.66
CA GLY A 80 22.45 -5.35 0.47
C GLY A 80 21.67 -5.83 1.69
N TYR A 81 20.35 -5.62 1.74
CA TYR A 81 19.51 -6.16 2.82
C TYR A 81 19.24 -7.66 2.57
N SER A 82 19.42 -8.45 3.60
CA SER A 82 19.02 -9.86 3.60
C SER A 82 17.50 -10.01 3.58
N SER A 83 17.02 -11.16 3.13
CA SER A 83 15.57 -11.45 3.17
C SER A 83 15.02 -11.39 4.60
N GLU A 84 15.83 -11.72 5.61
CA GLU A 84 15.44 -11.66 7.00
C GLU A 84 15.29 -10.22 7.50
N GLU A 85 16.21 -9.34 7.16
CA GLU A 85 16.12 -7.92 7.50
C GLU A 85 14.90 -7.27 6.86
N ILE A 86 14.59 -7.65 5.61
CA ILE A 86 13.38 -7.15 4.92
C ILE A 86 12.11 -7.64 5.64
N LEU A 87 12.06 -8.91 6.03
CA LEU A 87 10.92 -9.47 6.76
C LEU A 87 10.76 -8.85 8.16
N ASP A 88 11.86 -8.53 8.83
CA ASP A 88 11.86 -8.02 10.20
C ASP A 88 11.56 -6.53 10.29
N ARG A 89 12.19 -5.75 9.43
CA ARG A 89 12.24 -4.30 9.57
C ARG A 89 11.51 -3.57 8.46
N TYR A 90 11.54 -4.14 7.25
CA TYR A 90 11.02 -3.49 6.06
C TYR A 90 9.82 -4.22 5.47
N TYR A 91 9.03 -4.84 6.33
CA TYR A 91 7.86 -5.65 5.99
C TYR A 91 6.77 -4.89 5.24
N TRP A 92 6.78 -3.56 5.28
CA TRP A 92 5.92 -2.70 4.47
C TRP A 92 6.04 -2.99 2.96
N ARG A 93 7.16 -3.54 2.50
CA ARG A 93 7.35 -3.95 1.09
C ARG A 93 6.40 -5.07 0.66
N PHE A 94 5.80 -5.76 1.59
CA PHE A 94 4.82 -6.82 1.33
C PHE A 94 3.38 -6.33 1.41
N MET A 95 3.16 -5.03 1.63
CA MET A 95 1.84 -4.42 1.59
C MET A 95 1.39 -4.27 0.13
N ASN A 96 0.33 -4.97 -0.22
CA ASN A 96 -0.15 -5.08 -1.59
C ASN A 96 -1.18 -3.99 -1.94
N HIS A 97 -1.45 -3.86 -3.23
CA HIS A 97 -2.48 -2.94 -3.72
C HIS A 97 -3.88 -3.52 -3.55
N SER A 98 -4.85 -2.64 -3.23
CA SER A 98 -6.27 -2.84 -3.46
C SER A 98 -6.89 -1.53 -3.94
N CYS A 99 -7.91 -1.61 -4.83
CA CYS A 99 -8.71 -0.44 -5.20
C CYS A 99 -9.69 -0.04 -4.09
N GLU A 100 -10.01 -1.00 -3.19
CA GLU A 100 -10.77 -0.81 -1.95
C GLU A 100 -9.89 -1.23 -0.76
N PRO A 101 -8.93 -0.39 -0.37
CA PRO A 101 -7.95 -0.71 0.65
C PRO A 101 -8.51 -0.53 2.06
N ASN A 102 -7.87 -1.16 3.03
CA ASN A 102 -8.16 -0.99 4.44
C ASN A 102 -7.15 -0.11 5.19
N THR A 103 -6.17 0.44 4.47
CA THR A 103 -5.24 1.42 5.04
C THR A 103 -5.02 2.61 4.11
N LEU A 104 -4.57 3.72 4.72
CA LEU A 104 -4.09 4.92 4.07
C LEU A 104 -2.60 5.09 4.34
N VAL A 105 -1.87 5.57 3.33
CA VAL A 105 -0.47 6.00 3.49
C VAL A 105 -0.41 7.51 3.48
N HIS A 106 -0.14 8.11 4.63
CA HIS A 106 -0.06 9.55 4.79
C HIS A 106 1.38 9.98 5.09
N GLY A 107 2.09 10.45 4.07
CA GLY A 107 3.53 10.63 4.13
C GLY A 107 4.23 9.27 4.27
N GLN A 108 4.78 9.01 5.46
CA GLN A 108 5.40 7.72 5.79
C GLN A 108 4.53 6.86 6.75
N GLU A 109 3.44 7.41 7.26
CA GLU A 109 2.60 6.72 8.24
C GLU A 109 1.55 5.85 7.54
N VAL A 110 1.39 4.63 8.00
CA VAL A 110 0.33 3.71 7.56
C VAL A 110 -0.72 3.64 8.66
N ILE A 111 -1.95 3.98 8.29
CA ILE A 111 -3.09 4.16 9.20
C ILE A 111 -4.24 3.30 8.70
N ALA A 112 -4.91 2.57 9.59
CA ALA A 112 -6.14 1.85 9.26
C ALA A 112 -7.25 2.83 8.86
N SER A 113 -7.84 2.67 7.68
CA SER A 113 -8.97 3.49 7.20
C SER A 113 -10.32 2.93 7.66
N GLN A 114 -10.34 1.69 8.07
CA GLN A 114 -11.49 0.95 8.59
C GLN A 114 -10.99 -0.12 9.56
N ASP A 115 -11.91 -0.77 10.25
CA ASP A 115 -11.57 -1.92 11.08
C ASP A 115 -10.99 -3.05 10.23
N ILE A 116 -9.93 -3.70 10.71
CA ILE A 116 -9.25 -4.79 10.02
C ILE A 116 -9.32 -6.05 10.86
N GLU A 117 -9.98 -7.05 10.32
CA GLU A 117 -10.11 -8.36 10.95
C GLU A 117 -8.78 -9.11 11.02
N PRO A 118 -8.58 -9.98 12.01
CA PRO A 118 -7.44 -10.89 12.02
C PRO A 118 -7.37 -11.70 10.72
N TRP A 119 -6.15 -11.84 10.19
CA TRP A 119 -5.81 -12.54 8.95
C TRP A 119 -6.25 -11.82 7.66
N ALA A 120 -6.91 -10.67 7.75
CA ALA A 120 -7.14 -9.85 6.58
C ALA A 120 -5.83 -9.28 6.03
N ASN A 121 -5.72 -9.20 4.70
CA ASN A 121 -4.61 -8.52 4.06
C ASN A 121 -4.60 -7.04 4.41
N VAL A 122 -3.44 -6.51 4.75
CA VAL A 122 -3.21 -5.07 4.91
C VAL A 122 -2.83 -4.50 3.54
N THR A 123 -3.68 -3.64 3.00
CA THR A 123 -3.56 -3.13 1.64
C THR A 123 -3.72 -1.62 1.57
N PHE A 124 -3.09 -0.98 0.59
CA PHE A 124 -3.36 0.42 0.25
C PHE A 124 -3.54 0.60 -1.26
N ASN A 125 -4.14 1.71 -1.67
CA ASN A 125 -4.28 2.03 -3.08
C ASN A 125 -3.02 2.76 -3.58
N TYR A 126 -2.25 2.14 -4.45
CA TYR A 126 -1.00 2.71 -4.96
C TYR A 126 -1.20 4.04 -5.69
N ASN A 127 -2.35 4.24 -6.34
CA ASN A 127 -2.66 5.52 -6.98
C ASN A 127 -2.81 6.69 -5.99
N THR A 128 -2.90 6.42 -4.67
CA THR A 128 -3.00 7.46 -3.64
C THR A 128 -1.65 7.97 -3.16
N THR A 129 -0.57 7.30 -3.53
CA THR A 129 0.82 7.69 -3.21
C THR A 129 1.65 7.93 -4.46
N GLU A 130 1.56 7.06 -5.47
CA GLU A 130 2.37 7.13 -6.67
C GLU A 130 1.77 8.08 -7.70
N TYR A 131 2.51 9.13 -8.09
CA TYR A 131 2.12 10.01 -9.18
C TYR A 131 2.18 9.29 -10.53
N ASP A 132 3.29 8.59 -10.78
CA ASP A 132 3.55 7.82 -12.00
C ASP A 132 4.32 6.56 -11.61
N MET A 133 3.72 5.41 -11.77
CA MET A 133 4.34 4.16 -11.32
C MET A 133 5.49 3.75 -12.23
N ALA A 134 6.62 3.34 -11.61
CA ALA A 134 7.77 2.80 -12.35
C ALA A 134 7.40 1.54 -13.15
N GLU A 135 6.53 0.71 -12.61
CA GLU A 135 6.03 -0.52 -13.26
C GLU A 135 4.50 -0.62 -13.11
N PRO A 136 3.72 -0.17 -14.09
CA PRO A 136 2.27 -0.41 -14.15
C PRO A 136 1.92 -1.90 -14.18
N PHE A 137 0.76 -2.27 -13.62
CA PHE A 137 0.33 -3.67 -13.59
C PHE A 137 -1.20 -3.82 -13.70
N GLY A 138 -1.64 -5.02 -14.12
CA GLY A 138 -3.05 -5.41 -14.08
C GLY A 138 -3.49 -5.70 -12.64
N CYS A 139 -4.62 -5.13 -12.22
CA CYS A 139 -5.20 -5.33 -10.90
C CYS A 139 -6.38 -6.28 -10.98
N HIS A 140 -6.42 -7.25 -10.07
CA HIS A 140 -7.49 -8.22 -9.91
C HIS A 140 -7.94 -8.28 -8.44
N CYS A 141 -8.04 -7.12 -7.76
CA CYS A 141 -8.37 -7.06 -6.32
C CYS A 141 -9.80 -7.48 -5.98
N GLY A 142 -10.65 -7.70 -6.98
CA GLY A 142 -12.04 -8.13 -6.79
C GLY A 142 -13.01 -7.03 -6.33
N SER A 143 -12.52 -5.79 -6.14
CA SER A 143 -13.40 -4.64 -5.84
C SER A 143 -14.32 -4.36 -7.03
N PRO A 144 -15.60 -4.02 -6.80
CA PRO A 144 -16.51 -3.56 -7.86
C PRO A 144 -16.00 -2.29 -8.57
N ASP A 145 -15.21 -1.47 -7.87
CA ASP A 145 -14.57 -0.27 -8.39
C ASP A 145 -13.12 -0.50 -8.87
N CYS A 146 -12.77 -1.75 -9.19
CA CYS A 146 -11.44 -2.07 -9.66
C CYS A 146 -11.11 -1.36 -10.98
N LEU A 147 -10.00 -0.61 -10.97
CA LEU A 147 -9.53 0.16 -12.14
C LEU A 147 -8.91 -0.71 -13.25
N GLY A 148 -8.78 -2.02 -13.03
CA GLY A 148 -8.20 -2.98 -13.97
C GLY A 148 -6.70 -2.80 -14.20
N THR A 149 -6.22 -1.57 -14.39
CA THR A 149 -4.78 -1.28 -14.57
C THR A 149 -4.34 -0.15 -13.65
N ILE A 150 -3.32 -0.39 -12.85
CA ILE A 150 -2.77 0.57 -11.90
C ILE A 150 -1.51 1.19 -12.51
N LYS A 151 -1.54 2.52 -12.70
CA LYS A 151 -0.48 3.29 -13.37
C LYS A 151 0.01 4.49 -12.55
N GLY A 152 -0.69 4.86 -11.50
CA GLY A 152 -0.42 6.05 -10.69
C GLY A 152 -1.44 7.17 -10.94
N PHE A 153 -1.44 8.13 -10.03
CA PHE A 153 -2.39 9.25 -9.94
C PHE A 153 -2.55 10.04 -11.24
N LYS A 154 -1.47 10.29 -11.96
CA LYS A 154 -1.49 11.10 -13.18
C LYS A 154 -2.38 10.52 -14.28
N HIS A 155 -2.60 9.21 -14.26
CA HIS A 155 -3.39 8.47 -15.24
C HIS A 155 -4.87 8.31 -14.87
N LEU A 156 -5.27 8.77 -13.69
CA LEU A 156 -6.65 8.75 -13.22
C LEU A 156 -7.48 9.83 -13.92
N THR A 157 -8.74 9.53 -14.18
CA THR A 157 -9.73 10.50 -14.61
C THR A 157 -10.03 11.52 -13.51
N ALA A 158 -10.69 12.63 -13.84
CA ALA A 158 -11.10 13.63 -12.85
C ALA A 158 -12.04 13.02 -11.78
N GLU A 159 -12.95 12.15 -12.20
CA GLU A 159 -13.89 11.46 -11.30
C GLU A 159 -13.19 10.49 -10.35
N GLU A 160 -12.23 9.72 -10.86
CA GLU A 160 -11.42 8.80 -10.05
C GLU A 160 -10.55 9.55 -9.04
N ARG A 161 -9.95 10.68 -9.44
CA ARG A 161 -9.19 11.55 -8.53
C ARG A 161 -10.06 12.13 -7.44
N GLU A 162 -11.28 12.57 -7.77
CA GLU A 162 -12.22 13.11 -6.80
C GLU A 162 -12.67 12.04 -5.81
N ARG A 163 -12.99 10.83 -6.28
CA ARG A 163 -13.34 9.69 -5.42
C ARG A 163 -12.24 9.35 -4.43
N LEU A 164 -10.96 9.48 -4.83
CA LEU A 164 -9.80 9.18 -3.98
C LEU A 164 -9.32 10.38 -3.16
N ARG A 165 -9.94 11.56 -3.28
CA ARG A 165 -9.48 12.83 -2.68
C ARG A 165 -9.03 12.70 -1.23
N GLU A 166 -9.86 12.09 -0.39
CA GLU A 166 -9.60 11.97 1.05
C GLU A 166 -8.48 10.98 1.38
N SER A 167 -8.23 10.03 0.47
CA SER A 167 -7.20 8.99 0.61
C SER A 167 -5.84 9.42 0.06
N LEU A 168 -5.78 10.53 -0.70
CA LEU A 168 -4.55 10.98 -1.34
C LEU A 168 -3.51 11.42 -0.32
N SER A 169 -2.28 10.98 -0.53
CA SER A 169 -1.12 11.53 0.17
C SER A 169 -0.99 13.05 -0.05
N PRO A 170 -0.43 13.80 0.89
CA PRO A 170 -0.41 15.27 0.85
C PRO A 170 0.17 15.86 -0.44
N HIS A 171 1.17 15.23 -1.02
CA HIS A 171 1.81 15.71 -2.26
C HIS A 171 0.91 15.55 -3.49
N LEU A 172 0.03 14.53 -3.55
CA LEU A 172 -0.94 14.36 -4.63
C LEU A 172 -2.20 15.21 -4.39
N ARG A 173 -2.65 15.33 -3.15
CA ARG A 173 -3.82 16.16 -2.81
C ARG A 173 -3.64 17.62 -3.23
N ARG A 174 -2.41 18.15 -3.18
CA ARG A 174 -2.08 19.50 -3.65
C ARG A 174 -2.39 19.69 -5.14
N LEU A 175 -2.28 18.63 -5.94
CA LEU A 175 -2.53 18.70 -7.38
C LEU A 175 -4.03 18.79 -7.74
N LEU A 176 -4.92 18.60 -6.76
CA LEU A 176 -6.37 18.80 -6.90
C LEU A 176 -6.83 20.24 -6.64
N ARG A 177 -5.94 21.11 -6.12
CA ARG A 177 -6.30 22.51 -5.89
C ARG A 177 -6.35 23.26 -7.22
N PRO A 178 -7.38 24.07 -7.51
CA PRO A 178 -7.38 24.97 -8.65
C PRO A 178 -6.20 25.93 -8.54
N CYS A 179 -5.55 26.25 -9.67
CA CYS A 179 -4.39 27.15 -9.72
C CYS A 179 -4.60 28.53 -9.06
N ALA A 180 -5.84 28.96 -8.89
CA ALA A 180 -6.17 30.27 -8.28
C ALA A 180 -5.85 30.38 -6.78
N GLU A 181 -5.60 29.28 -6.07
CA GLU A 181 -5.27 29.32 -4.63
C GLU A 181 -3.76 29.32 -4.33
N LEU A 182 -2.93 29.16 -5.36
CA LEU A 182 -1.46 29.08 -5.20
C LEU A 182 -0.76 30.46 -5.22
N GLU A 183 -1.47 31.53 -5.57
CA GLU A 183 -0.89 32.88 -5.68
C GLU A 183 -1.03 33.74 -4.40
N LEU A 184 -1.65 33.23 -3.34
CA LEU A 184 -1.96 33.98 -2.10
C LEU A 184 -1.36 33.39 -0.82
N ALA A 185 -0.33 32.53 -0.91
CA ALA A 185 0.34 31.96 0.27
C ALA A 185 1.82 32.31 0.32
#